data_59280dafafd3da5641e78096bfdfdcac
#
_entry.id   59280dafafd3da5641e78096bfdfdcac
#
_cell.length_a   1.000
_cell.length_b   1.000
_cell.length_c   1.000
_cell.angle_alpha   90.00
_cell.angle_beta   90.00
_cell.angle_gamma   90.00
#
_symmetry.space_group_name_H-M   'P 1'
#
loop_
_entity.id
_entity.type
_entity.pdbx_description
1 polymer ?
#
loop_
_entity_poly.entity_id
_entity_poly.type
_entity_poly.pdbx_seq_one_letter_code
_entity_poly.pdbx_strand_id
1 'polypeptide(L)'
;MKSLIDNMINKTMKLNSLLLKQNIIKKNIVNLKSFKGYNSFSSSTISDKVVVTAALNGVLTDPAKFDIPVTPEEMAIAASEAYDAGASVVHIHFRDQRPGKGHLPSWEPADAKAISDAIREARPEILVNFTTGTIGTGTSPLAGGKLGPTDGPISCLEAGMPEIAALNSGSLNYLKATRKGTWAWEPLMFENPVEKIEIMLNAMCKLNIKPECECFDTGIVRSIKMFESVGLMEQPINLSLVMGVASGMPCKPEWIELLKEEMNEATQWQVIAIGREDATWPTLRRAAELGGHVRTGLEDTFYLPNGERANSSGQLIENLVKIVREVGREPATPEETRIILGTK
;
A
#
# COMPACT_ATOMS: atom_id res chain seq x y z
N MET A 1 36.71 -24.71 29.52
CA MET A 1 37.06 -23.30 29.63
C MET A 1 36.95 -22.55 28.28
N LYS A 2 37.59 -23.04 27.20
CA LYS A 2 37.55 -22.40 25.86
C LYS A 2 36.13 -22.22 25.30
N SER A 3 35.28 -23.24 25.41
CA SER A 3 33.86 -23.19 24.93
C SER A 3 32.98 -22.20 25.69
N LEU A 4 33.26 -21.96 26.99
CA LEU A 4 32.53 -20.94 27.77
C LEU A 4 32.96 -19.52 27.39
N ILE A 5 34.22 -19.31 27.07
CA ILE A 5 34.78 -18.03 26.64
C ILE A 5 34.23 -17.67 25.26
N ASP A 6 34.17 -18.63 24.32
CA ASP A 6 33.63 -18.43 22.98
C ASP A 6 32.11 -18.08 23.01
N ASN A 7 31.38 -18.71 23.94
CA ASN A 7 29.95 -18.41 24.12
C ASN A 7 29.70 -17.03 24.76
N MET A 8 30.56 -16.59 25.67
CA MET A 8 30.52 -15.24 26.24
C MET A 8 30.90 -14.18 25.23
N ILE A 9 31.91 -14.40 24.39
CA ILE A 9 32.32 -13.47 23.32
C ILE A 9 31.20 -13.32 22.31
N ASN A 10 30.55 -14.41 21.89
CA ASN A 10 29.42 -14.37 20.95
C ASN A 10 28.19 -13.66 21.55
N LYS A 11 27.89 -13.84 22.83
CA LYS A 11 26.84 -13.08 23.51
C LYS A 11 27.16 -11.59 23.60
N THR A 12 28.39 -11.23 23.92
CA THR A 12 28.83 -9.82 24.02
C THR A 12 28.83 -9.15 22.67
N MET A 13 29.23 -9.83 21.58
CA MET A 13 29.14 -9.30 20.21
C MET A 13 27.68 -9.10 19.75
N LYS A 14 26.78 -10.02 20.09
CA LYS A 14 25.33 -9.84 19.83
C LYS A 14 24.75 -8.65 20.61
N LEU A 15 25.13 -8.50 21.89
CA LEU A 15 24.66 -7.38 22.72
C LEU A 15 25.19 -6.02 22.19
N ASN A 16 26.46 -5.96 21.80
CA ASN A 16 27.04 -4.75 21.22
C ASN A 16 26.44 -4.41 19.86
N SER A 17 26.10 -5.40 19.04
CA SER A 17 25.39 -5.18 17.78
C SER A 17 23.96 -4.64 18.00
N LEU A 18 23.25 -5.12 19.03
CA LEU A 18 21.93 -4.60 19.43
C LEU A 18 22.02 -3.15 19.99
N LEU A 19 23.04 -2.87 20.81
CA LEU A 19 23.27 -1.53 21.36
C LEU A 19 23.70 -0.52 20.28
N LEU A 20 24.48 -0.95 19.28
CA LEU A 20 24.81 -0.12 18.11
C LEU A 20 23.56 0.16 17.26
N LYS A 21 22.70 -0.84 17.03
CA LYS A 21 21.41 -0.66 16.33
C LYS A 21 20.50 0.29 17.10
N GLN A 22 20.37 0.16 18.41
CA GLN A 22 19.58 1.08 19.24
C GLN A 22 20.14 2.51 19.27
N ASN A 23 21.46 2.70 19.23
CA ASN A 23 22.08 4.01 19.19
C ASN A 23 21.97 4.68 17.80
N ILE A 24 21.99 3.90 16.72
CA ILE A 24 21.70 4.41 15.36
C ILE A 24 20.26 4.84 15.26
N ILE A 25 19.31 4.06 15.80
CA ILE A 25 17.89 4.41 15.86
C ILE A 25 17.69 5.69 16.70
N LYS A 26 18.30 5.79 17.89
CA LYS A 26 18.22 7.00 18.73
C LYS A 26 18.84 8.25 18.10
N LYS A 27 19.91 8.13 17.33
CA LYS A 27 20.53 9.26 16.63
C LYS A 27 19.67 9.79 15.47
N ASN A 28 18.89 8.93 14.82
CA ASN A 28 17.97 9.36 13.77
C ASN A 28 16.68 9.99 14.35
N ILE A 29 16.28 9.65 15.58
CA ILE A 29 15.12 10.23 16.29
C ILE A 29 15.35 11.68 16.72
N VAL A 30 16.62 12.08 17.00
CA VAL A 30 16.92 13.44 17.47
C VAL A 30 16.70 14.52 16.38
N ASN A 31 16.70 14.14 15.09
CA ASN A 31 16.49 15.09 14.00
C ASN A 31 15.01 15.39 13.66
N LEU A 32 14.05 14.71 14.30
CA LEU A 32 12.61 14.89 14.05
C LEU A 32 11.93 15.94 14.95
N LYS A 33 12.66 16.56 15.91
CA LYS A 33 12.08 17.52 16.87
C LYS A 33 12.04 18.99 16.42
N SER A 34 12.29 19.33 15.16
CA SER A 34 12.24 20.72 14.70
C SER A 34 11.23 20.98 13.58
N PHE A 35 9.95 20.67 13.82
CA PHE A 35 8.86 21.20 12.99
C PHE A 35 7.91 22.05 13.84
N LYS A 36 8.26 23.31 14.05
CA LYS A 36 7.31 24.37 14.42
C LYS A 36 7.03 25.21 13.16
N GLY A 37 5.82 25.12 12.67
CA GLY A 37 5.36 26.00 11.60
C GLY A 37 4.29 25.40 10.70
N TYR A 38 3.16 24.93 11.27
CA TYR A 38 1.93 24.76 10.53
C TYR A 38 0.85 25.61 11.16
N ASN A 39 0.20 26.44 10.33
CA ASN A 39 -0.97 27.20 10.70
C ASN A 39 -2.07 26.27 11.23
N SER A 40 -2.70 26.65 12.32
CA SER A 40 -3.74 25.88 12.98
C SER A 40 -4.99 25.73 12.10
N PHE A 41 -5.06 24.65 11.30
CA PHE A 41 -6.36 24.12 10.94
C PHE A 41 -7.01 23.56 12.21
N SER A 42 -8.28 23.86 12.44
CA SER A 42 -8.95 23.34 13.63
C SER A 42 -9.02 21.80 13.52
N SER A 43 -8.59 21.09 14.55
CA SER A 43 -8.54 19.62 14.59
C SER A 43 -9.91 18.95 14.33
N SER A 44 -11.01 19.65 14.52
CA SER A 44 -12.38 19.16 14.27
C SER A 44 -12.74 19.06 12.78
N THR A 45 -12.04 19.76 11.88
CA THR A 45 -12.34 19.74 10.43
C THR A 45 -11.59 18.64 9.68
N ILE A 46 -10.50 18.13 10.23
CA ILE A 46 -9.68 17.07 9.60
C ILE A 46 -10.22 15.66 9.94
N SER A 47 -10.82 15.49 11.13
CA SER A 47 -11.37 14.19 11.56
C SER A 47 -12.48 13.66 10.66
N ASP A 48 -13.20 14.54 9.97
CA ASP A 48 -14.33 14.17 9.10
C ASP A 48 -13.92 13.94 7.64
N LYS A 49 -12.62 14.11 7.34
CA LYS A 49 -12.08 13.93 6.00
C LYS A 49 -11.73 12.47 5.71
N VAL A 50 -11.95 12.06 4.48
CA VAL A 50 -11.65 10.70 4.00
C VAL A 50 -10.58 10.78 2.92
N VAL A 51 -9.44 10.17 3.14
CA VAL A 51 -8.47 9.96 2.07
C VAL A 51 -9.09 8.99 1.06
N VAL A 52 -9.15 9.41 -0.20
CA VAL A 52 -9.64 8.60 -1.31
C VAL A 52 -8.45 8.25 -2.21
N THR A 53 -8.14 6.97 -2.29
CA THR A 53 -7.03 6.44 -3.09
C THR A 53 -7.58 5.79 -4.37
N ALA A 54 -7.03 6.15 -5.52
CA ALA A 54 -7.31 5.53 -6.82
C ALA A 54 -6.21 4.52 -7.18
N ALA A 55 -6.56 3.23 -7.25
CA ALA A 55 -5.66 2.17 -7.70
C ALA A 55 -5.78 1.98 -9.23
N LEU A 56 -4.80 2.51 -9.98
CA LEU A 56 -4.99 2.76 -11.41
C LEU A 56 -4.93 1.50 -12.26
N ASN A 57 -4.01 0.55 -11.99
CA ASN A 57 -3.74 -0.51 -12.97
C ASN A 57 -3.42 -1.91 -12.42
N GLY A 58 -2.83 -2.09 -11.21
CA GLY A 58 -2.41 -3.40 -10.71
C GLY A 58 -1.45 -4.16 -11.65
N VAL A 59 -1.15 -5.44 -11.38
CA VAL A 59 -0.28 -6.28 -12.24
C VAL A 59 -0.96 -7.54 -12.78
N LEU A 60 -2.11 -7.93 -12.23
CA LEU A 60 -2.77 -9.20 -12.57
C LEU A 60 -3.72 -9.10 -13.76
N THR A 61 -3.99 -7.89 -14.24
CA THR A 61 -4.92 -7.63 -15.33
C THR A 61 -4.17 -7.50 -16.66
N ASP A 62 -4.68 -8.15 -17.69
CA ASP A 62 -4.11 -8.11 -19.05
C ASP A 62 -4.61 -6.84 -19.77
N PRO A 63 -3.75 -5.85 -20.07
CA PRO A 63 -4.15 -4.62 -20.76
C PRO A 63 -4.64 -4.86 -22.20
N ALA A 64 -4.36 -6.01 -22.80
CA ALA A 64 -4.94 -6.36 -24.10
C ALA A 64 -6.44 -6.69 -24.03
N LYS A 65 -6.96 -6.98 -22.84
CA LYS A 65 -8.37 -7.35 -22.59
C LYS A 65 -9.14 -6.30 -21.83
N PHE A 66 -8.43 -5.42 -21.15
CA PHE A 66 -8.99 -4.42 -20.27
C PHE A 66 -8.25 -3.09 -20.49
N ASP A 67 -8.97 -2.01 -20.48
CA ASP A 67 -8.42 -0.67 -20.65
C ASP A 67 -7.70 -0.22 -19.35
N ILE A 68 -6.47 -0.73 -19.19
CA ILE A 68 -5.60 -0.51 -18.04
C ILE A 68 -4.42 0.34 -18.47
N PRO A 69 -4.13 1.48 -17.78
CA PRO A 69 -3.01 2.33 -18.13
C PRO A 69 -1.66 1.62 -17.89
N VAL A 70 -0.75 1.74 -18.86
CA VAL A 70 0.58 1.13 -18.88
C VAL A 70 1.66 2.18 -19.07
N THR A 71 1.52 3.08 -20.05
CA THR A 71 2.53 4.08 -20.38
C THR A 71 2.49 5.29 -19.45
N PRO A 72 3.58 6.08 -19.36
CA PRO A 72 3.57 7.31 -18.58
C PRO A 72 2.42 8.26 -18.95
N GLU A 73 2.10 8.38 -20.22
CA GLU A 73 1.02 9.25 -20.74
C GLU A 73 -0.36 8.72 -20.30
N GLU A 74 -0.60 7.42 -20.44
CA GLU A 74 -1.84 6.77 -20.00
C GLU A 74 -2.02 6.91 -18.49
N MET A 75 -0.92 6.76 -17.72
CA MET A 75 -0.94 6.89 -16.27
C MET A 75 -1.22 8.33 -15.82
N ALA A 76 -0.66 9.33 -16.53
CA ALA A 76 -0.94 10.74 -16.27
C ALA A 76 -2.42 11.11 -16.55
N ILE A 77 -3.00 10.56 -17.62
CA ILE A 77 -4.43 10.74 -17.95
C ILE A 77 -5.29 10.11 -16.85
N ALA A 78 -5.04 8.84 -16.50
CA ALA A 78 -5.81 8.13 -15.47
C ALA A 78 -5.69 8.77 -14.08
N ALA A 79 -4.50 9.28 -13.73
CA ALA A 79 -4.28 10.03 -12.49
C ALA A 79 -5.05 11.35 -12.49
N SER A 80 -5.10 12.06 -13.64
CA SER A 80 -5.86 13.30 -13.78
C SER A 80 -7.36 13.07 -13.63
N GLU A 81 -7.91 12.05 -14.28
CA GLU A 81 -9.33 11.69 -14.14
C GLU A 81 -9.69 11.33 -12.69
N ALA A 82 -8.82 10.56 -12.02
CA ALA A 82 -9.02 10.20 -10.62
C ALA A 82 -8.96 11.43 -9.70
N TYR A 83 -8.02 12.34 -9.92
CA TYR A 83 -7.90 13.60 -9.17
C TYR A 83 -9.15 14.47 -9.36
N ASP A 84 -9.59 14.69 -10.60
CA ASP A 84 -10.77 15.50 -10.92
C ASP A 84 -12.05 14.88 -10.32
N ALA A 85 -12.10 13.56 -10.14
CA ALA A 85 -13.16 12.83 -9.46
C ALA A 85 -13.09 12.90 -7.92
N GLY A 86 -11.98 13.39 -7.33
CA GLY A 86 -11.81 13.61 -5.90
C GLY A 86 -10.84 12.65 -5.19
N ALA A 87 -10.00 11.92 -5.91
CA ALA A 87 -8.88 11.19 -5.31
C ALA A 87 -7.77 12.14 -4.89
N SER A 88 -7.17 11.92 -3.73
CA SER A 88 -5.98 12.63 -3.26
C SER A 88 -4.70 11.80 -3.37
N VAL A 89 -4.82 10.50 -3.59
CA VAL A 89 -3.72 9.56 -3.76
C VAL A 89 -3.97 8.69 -5.00
N VAL A 90 -2.93 8.42 -5.78
CA VAL A 90 -2.94 7.39 -6.83
C VAL A 90 -1.96 6.28 -6.48
N HIS A 91 -2.45 5.04 -6.47
CA HIS A 91 -1.62 3.84 -6.34
C HIS A 91 -1.33 3.26 -7.71
N ILE A 92 -0.06 2.94 -7.98
CA ILE A 92 0.41 2.52 -9.28
C ILE A 92 1.33 1.29 -9.22
N HIS A 93 1.22 0.47 -10.26
CA HIS A 93 2.13 -0.61 -10.56
C HIS A 93 2.93 -0.30 -11.83
N PHE A 94 4.18 -0.73 -11.87
CA PHE A 94 5.02 -0.60 -13.05
C PHE A 94 4.86 -1.81 -13.94
N ARG A 95 4.67 -1.55 -15.22
CA ARG A 95 4.49 -2.55 -16.26
C ARG A 95 5.54 -2.40 -17.34
N ASP A 96 5.90 -3.50 -18.00
CA ASP A 96 6.91 -3.52 -19.06
C ASP A 96 6.47 -2.65 -20.24
N GLN A 97 7.24 -1.59 -20.51
CA GLN A 97 6.93 -0.58 -21.52
C GLN A 97 7.21 -1.04 -22.95
N ARG A 98 7.81 -2.23 -23.14
CA ARG A 98 8.07 -2.77 -24.48
C ARG A 98 6.75 -3.14 -25.16
N PRO A 99 6.60 -2.91 -26.50
CA PRO A 99 5.38 -3.21 -27.22
C PRO A 99 4.88 -4.63 -27.00
N GLY A 100 3.61 -4.78 -26.62
CA GLY A 100 2.95 -6.07 -26.35
C GLY A 100 3.36 -6.75 -25.03
N LYS A 101 4.17 -6.11 -24.19
CA LYS A 101 4.63 -6.63 -22.90
C LYS A 101 3.95 -6.01 -21.67
N GLY A 102 3.07 -5.05 -21.84
CA GLY A 102 2.39 -4.35 -20.74
C GLY A 102 1.60 -5.26 -19.79
N HIS A 103 1.42 -6.56 -20.09
CA HIS A 103 0.86 -7.54 -19.17
C HIS A 103 1.87 -8.06 -18.13
N LEU A 104 3.17 -7.76 -18.29
CA LEU A 104 4.24 -8.15 -17.39
C LEU A 104 4.55 -7.00 -16.40
N PRO A 105 4.89 -7.31 -15.14
CA PRO A 105 5.43 -6.31 -14.22
C PRO A 105 6.82 -5.85 -14.67
N SER A 106 7.18 -4.61 -14.32
CA SER A 106 8.51 -4.05 -14.50
C SER A 106 9.07 -3.57 -13.16
N TRP A 107 10.37 -3.69 -12.99
CA TRP A 107 11.14 -3.09 -11.90
C TRP A 107 12.29 -2.23 -12.45
N GLU A 108 12.07 -1.67 -13.65
CA GLU A 108 13.02 -0.76 -14.26
C GLU A 108 12.89 0.65 -13.63
N PRO A 109 13.95 1.18 -12.98
CA PRO A 109 13.88 2.48 -12.32
C PRO A 109 13.52 3.63 -13.28
N ALA A 110 13.91 3.51 -14.55
CA ALA A 110 13.58 4.48 -15.57
C ALA A 110 12.07 4.57 -15.84
N ASP A 111 11.36 3.43 -15.86
CA ASP A 111 9.90 3.37 -16.03
C ASP A 111 9.21 4.01 -14.81
N ALA A 112 9.66 3.67 -13.59
CA ALA A 112 9.12 4.25 -12.37
C ALA A 112 9.27 5.77 -12.32
N LYS A 113 10.44 6.28 -12.73
CA LYS A 113 10.70 7.72 -12.82
C LYS A 113 9.82 8.39 -13.88
N ALA A 114 9.76 7.84 -15.08
CA ALA A 114 8.99 8.42 -16.19
C ALA A 114 7.50 8.52 -15.85
N ILE A 115 6.93 7.46 -15.25
CA ILE A 115 5.52 7.45 -14.83
C ILE A 115 5.29 8.49 -13.72
N SER A 116 6.16 8.53 -12.71
CA SER A 116 6.04 9.48 -11.60
C SER A 116 6.14 10.94 -12.07
N ASP A 117 7.08 11.23 -12.97
CA ASP A 117 7.26 12.56 -13.55
C ASP A 117 6.03 12.97 -14.36
N ALA A 118 5.49 12.09 -15.21
CA ALA A 118 4.30 12.36 -16.03
C ALA A 118 3.06 12.65 -15.16
N ILE A 119 2.85 11.87 -14.07
CA ILE A 119 1.75 12.13 -13.14
C ILE A 119 1.92 13.48 -12.45
N ARG A 120 3.13 13.81 -11.97
CA ARG A 120 3.40 15.09 -11.29
C ARG A 120 3.34 16.28 -12.22
N GLU A 121 3.71 16.14 -13.49
CA GLU A 121 3.54 17.19 -14.49
C GLU A 121 2.06 17.48 -14.75
N ALA A 122 1.22 16.43 -14.81
CA ALA A 122 -0.22 16.57 -15.05
C ALA A 122 -0.98 17.06 -13.80
N ARG A 123 -0.62 16.59 -12.62
CA ARG A 123 -1.27 16.88 -11.31
C ARG A 123 -0.23 16.97 -10.21
N PRO A 124 0.45 18.10 -10.04
CA PRO A 124 1.56 18.26 -9.08
C PRO A 124 1.12 18.12 -7.61
N GLU A 125 -0.15 18.29 -7.31
CA GLU A 125 -0.66 18.19 -5.94
C GLU A 125 -0.91 16.76 -5.47
N ILE A 126 -1.24 15.83 -6.39
CA ILE A 126 -1.65 14.46 -6.04
C ILE A 126 -0.50 13.69 -5.40
N LEU A 127 -0.81 12.88 -4.40
CA LEU A 127 0.18 11.99 -3.80
C LEU A 127 0.31 10.72 -4.64
N VAL A 128 1.55 10.31 -4.86
CA VAL A 128 1.86 9.08 -5.59
C VAL A 128 2.24 7.98 -4.60
N ASN A 129 1.61 6.82 -4.76
CA ASN A 129 1.84 5.62 -3.96
C ASN A 129 2.35 4.49 -4.87
N PHE A 130 3.58 4.02 -4.64
CA PHE A 130 4.19 2.95 -5.41
C PHE A 130 3.91 1.59 -4.81
N THR A 131 3.60 0.60 -5.66
CA THR A 131 3.67 -0.80 -5.26
C THR A 131 5.11 -1.19 -4.89
N THR A 132 5.26 -2.16 -3.97
CA THR A 132 6.52 -2.89 -3.74
C THR A 132 6.32 -4.41 -3.78
N GLY A 133 5.14 -4.86 -4.19
CA GLY A 133 4.78 -6.28 -4.27
C GLY A 133 5.47 -7.01 -5.43
N THR A 134 6.16 -8.10 -5.14
CA THR A 134 6.99 -8.83 -6.10
C THR A 134 6.41 -10.18 -6.54
N ILE A 135 5.07 -10.33 -6.56
CA ILE A 135 4.43 -11.56 -7.06
C ILE A 135 4.70 -11.74 -8.57
N GLY A 136 5.07 -12.94 -8.96
CA GLY A 136 5.14 -13.33 -10.38
C GLY A 136 6.29 -12.74 -11.18
N THR A 137 7.30 -12.18 -10.54
CA THR A 137 8.48 -11.58 -11.21
C THR A 137 9.53 -12.60 -11.66
N GLY A 138 9.25 -13.92 -11.57
CA GLY A 138 10.25 -14.97 -11.82
C GLY A 138 11.35 -15.05 -10.75
N THR A 139 11.30 -14.21 -9.77
CA THR A 139 12.22 -14.09 -8.63
C THR A 139 11.60 -14.64 -7.35
N SER A 140 10.42 -15.27 -7.47
CA SER A 140 9.80 -16.01 -6.36
C SER A 140 10.79 -17.06 -5.84
N PRO A 141 10.82 -17.34 -4.53
CA PRO A 141 11.58 -18.43 -3.94
C PRO A 141 11.25 -19.81 -4.54
N LEU A 142 10.08 -19.98 -5.16
CA LEU A 142 9.75 -21.14 -5.99
C LEU A 142 10.73 -21.33 -7.18
N ALA A 143 11.44 -20.27 -7.61
CA ALA A 143 12.53 -20.33 -8.56
C ALA A 143 13.91 -20.54 -7.90
N GLY A 144 13.97 -20.86 -6.60
CA GLY A 144 15.22 -21.12 -5.85
C GLY A 144 15.84 -19.89 -5.17
N GLY A 145 15.14 -18.74 -5.15
CA GLY A 145 15.55 -17.55 -4.40
C GLY A 145 15.19 -17.65 -2.92
N LYS A 146 16.07 -17.17 -2.03
CA LYS A 146 15.85 -17.21 -0.58
C LYS A 146 14.86 -16.13 -0.09
N LEU A 147 14.79 -14.98 -0.79
CA LEU A 147 13.89 -13.86 -0.51
C LEU A 147 13.46 -13.27 -1.85
N GLY A 148 12.22 -12.78 -1.95
CA GLY A 148 11.82 -11.99 -3.12
C GLY A 148 12.75 -10.78 -3.25
N PRO A 149 13.06 -10.29 -4.48
CA PRO A 149 14.01 -9.22 -4.66
C PRO A 149 13.47 -7.93 -4.01
N THR A 150 14.29 -7.34 -3.16
CA THR A 150 14.05 -6.00 -2.64
C THR A 150 14.71 -4.94 -3.51
N ASP A 151 15.73 -5.32 -4.27
CA ASP A 151 16.56 -4.38 -5.05
C ASP A 151 15.76 -3.65 -6.14
N GLY A 152 14.92 -4.38 -6.88
CA GLY A 152 14.06 -3.77 -7.90
C GLY A 152 13.09 -2.75 -7.33
N PRO A 153 12.23 -3.11 -6.35
CA PRO A 153 11.38 -2.15 -5.67
C PRO A 153 12.12 -0.96 -5.06
N ILE A 154 13.25 -1.17 -4.37
CA ILE A 154 14.03 -0.10 -3.77
C ILE A 154 14.58 0.85 -4.84
N SER A 155 15.13 0.32 -5.94
CA SER A 155 15.61 1.15 -7.05
C SER A 155 14.50 1.98 -7.70
N CYS A 156 13.28 1.44 -7.79
CA CYS A 156 12.12 2.20 -8.25
C CYS A 156 11.73 3.32 -7.26
N LEU A 157 11.76 3.04 -5.95
CA LEU A 157 11.53 4.06 -4.92
C LEU A 157 12.56 5.19 -5.00
N GLU A 158 13.84 4.86 -5.16
CA GLU A 158 14.94 5.83 -5.31
C GLU A 158 14.78 6.70 -6.57
N ALA A 159 14.34 6.10 -7.68
CA ALA A 159 14.19 6.80 -8.94
C ALA A 159 12.95 7.70 -9.00
N GLY A 160 11.81 7.21 -8.53
CA GLY A 160 10.51 7.89 -8.64
C GLY A 160 10.14 8.74 -7.43
N MET A 161 10.76 8.51 -6.26
CA MET A 161 10.57 9.28 -5.02
C MET A 161 9.08 9.55 -4.68
N PRO A 162 8.25 8.52 -4.54
CA PRO A 162 6.84 8.70 -4.21
C PRO A 162 6.67 9.22 -2.77
N GLU A 163 5.53 9.81 -2.45
CA GLU A 163 5.18 10.22 -1.10
C GLU A 163 4.87 9.01 -0.20
N ILE A 164 4.27 7.98 -0.80
CA ILE A 164 3.81 6.76 -0.12
C ILE A 164 4.31 5.54 -0.90
N ALA A 165 4.56 4.44 -0.21
CA ALA A 165 4.77 3.16 -0.87
C ALA A 165 4.10 2.02 -0.10
N ALA A 166 3.45 1.11 -0.83
CA ALA A 166 2.83 -0.07 -0.27
C ALA A 166 3.92 -0.99 0.33
N LEU A 167 3.72 -1.39 1.57
CA LEU A 167 4.53 -2.36 2.30
C LEU A 167 3.69 -3.60 2.56
N ASN A 168 4.02 -4.71 1.91
CA ASN A 168 3.36 -5.98 2.19
C ASN A 168 3.80 -6.47 3.58
N SER A 169 2.89 -6.38 4.57
CA SER A 169 3.24 -6.47 5.99
C SER A 169 3.23 -7.89 6.55
N GLY A 170 3.14 -8.90 5.67
CA GLY A 170 3.20 -10.32 6.05
C GLY A 170 3.07 -11.26 4.85
N SER A 171 3.41 -12.52 5.09
CA SER A 171 3.34 -13.59 4.10
C SER A 171 1.99 -14.30 4.14
N LEU A 172 1.49 -14.73 2.98
CA LEU A 172 0.31 -15.58 2.88
C LEU A 172 0.45 -16.58 1.74
N ASN A 173 -0.27 -17.71 1.83
CA ASN A 173 -0.44 -18.60 0.70
C ASN A 173 -1.39 -17.94 -0.30
N TYR A 174 -0.91 -17.71 -1.54
CA TYR A 174 -1.70 -17.09 -2.58
C TYR A 174 -2.41 -18.16 -3.41
N LEU A 175 -3.67 -18.39 -3.08
CA LEU A 175 -4.47 -19.51 -3.57
C LEU A 175 -5.76 -19.00 -4.24
N LYS A 176 -6.20 -19.68 -5.31
CA LYS A 176 -7.52 -19.47 -5.88
C LYS A 176 -8.05 -20.79 -6.46
N ALA A 177 -9.21 -21.21 -5.98
CA ALA A 177 -9.93 -22.33 -6.56
C ALA A 177 -10.88 -21.87 -7.67
N THR A 178 -10.98 -22.66 -8.74
CA THR A 178 -12.00 -22.48 -9.77
C THR A 178 -13.33 -23.07 -9.30
N ARG A 179 -14.43 -22.70 -9.96
CA ARG A 179 -15.76 -23.31 -9.70
C ARG A 179 -15.80 -24.83 -9.96
N LYS A 180 -14.82 -25.37 -10.69
CA LYS A 180 -14.70 -26.81 -11.00
C LYS A 180 -13.91 -27.57 -9.93
N GLY A 181 -13.46 -26.92 -8.85
CA GLY A 181 -12.69 -27.54 -7.77
C GLY A 181 -11.22 -27.80 -8.11
N THR A 182 -10.67 -27.09 -9.08
CA THR A 182 -9.24 -27.11 -9.42
C THR A 182 -8.59 -25.78 -9.05
N TRP A 183 -7.27 -25.72 -8.95
CA TRP A 183 -6.56 -24.47 -8.80
C TRP A 183 -6.67 -23.61 -10.07
N ALA A 184 -6.86 -22.31 -9.89
CA ALA A 184 -6.87 -21.35 -11.01
C ALA A 184 -5.46 -21.07 -11.54
N TRP A 185 -4.45 -21.25 -10.69
CA TRP A 185 -3.01 -21.21 -10.95
C TRP A 185 -2.30 -22.15 -9.96
N GLU A 186 -1.04 -22.44 -10.21
CA GLU A 186 -0.21 -23.20 -9.28
C GLU A 186 -0.13 -22.44 -7.93
N PRO A 187 -0.50 -23.08 -6.81
CA PRO A 187 -0.41 -22.45 -5.49
C PRO A 187 0.99 -21.93 -5.20
N LEU A 188 1.07 -20.69 -4.73
CA LEU A 188 2.34 -20.07 -4.38
C LEU A 188 2.24 -19.36 -3.04
N MET A 189 3.38 -19.10 -2.41
CA MET A 189 3.47 -18.24 -1.26
C MET A 189 3.83 -16.82 -1.70
N PHE A 190 3.05 -15.83 -1.26
CA PHE A 190 3.43 -14.44 -1.32
C PHE A 190 4.32 -14.13 -0.11
N GLU A 191 5.63 -14.14 -0.33
CA GLU A 191 6.61 -14.13 0.75
C GLU A 191 7.00 -12.70 1.15
N ASN A 192 6.65 -12.36 2.38
CA ASN A 192 7.05 -11.12 3.04
C ASN A 192 7.46 -11.44 4.48
N PRO A 193 8.61 -12.14 4.68
CA PRO A 193 9.14 -12.42 6.02
C PRO A 193 9.60 -11.12 6.69
N VAL A 194 9.70 -11.13 8.01
CA VAL A 194 10.05 -9.96 8.82
C VAL A 194 11.35 -9.30 8.34
N GLU A 195 12.36 -10.09 7.97
CA GLU A 195 13.63 -9.56 7.42
C GLU A 195 13.41 -8.71 6.15
N LYS A 196 12.55 -9.16 5.22
CA LYS A 196 12.19 -8.38 4.03
C LYS A 196 11.44 -7.10 4.39
N ILE A 197 10.52 -7.18 5.35
CA ILE A 197 9.77 -6.02 5.86
C ILE A 197 10.74 -5.00 6.46
N GLU A 198 11.70 -5.42 7.29
CA GLU A 198 12.72 -4.55 7.86
C GLU A 198 13.58 -3.86 6.78
N ILE A 199 14.01 -4.59 5.74
CA ILE A 199 14.79 -4.02 4.62
C ILE A 199 13.98 -2.93 3.92
N MET A 200 12.71 -3.20 3.61
CA MET A 200 11.84 -2.23 2.93
C MET A 200 11.55 -1.01 3.80
N LEU A 201 11.22 -1.19 5.08
CA LEU A 201 11.02 -0.10 6.04
C LEU A 201 12.24 0.80 6.16
N ASN A 202 13.44 0.19 6.26
CA ASN A 202 14.68 0.94 6.32
C ASN A 202 14.93 1.77 5.04
N ALA A 203 14.62 1.21 3.86
CA ALA A 203 14.75 1.93 2.60
C ALA A 203 13.74 3.10 2.53
N MET A 204 12.48 2.86 2.84
CA MET A 204 11.43 3.90 2.86
C MET A 204 11.78 5.01 3.86
N CYS A 205 12.24 4.67 5.06
CA CYS A 205 12.65 5.64 6.08
C CYS A 205 13.82 6.52 5.59
N LYS A 206 14.84 5.92 4.97
CA LYS A 206 15.99 6.66 4.41
C LYS A 206 15.60 7.63 3.31
N LEU A 207 14.64 7.24 2.47
CA LEU A 207 14.12 8.04 1.37
C LEU A 207 13.02 9.00 1.82
N ASN A 208 12.61 8.93 3.11
CA ASN A 208 11.50 9.70 3.66
C ASN A 208 10.17 9.46 2.94
N ILE A 209 9.93 8.22 2.55
CA ILE A 209 8.71 7.71 1.95
C ILE A 209 7.84 7.11 3.05
N LYS A 210 6.55 7.43 3.07
CA LYS A 210 5.61 6.89 4.06
C LYS A 210 5.19 5.46 3.72
N PRO A 211 5.41 4.47 4.62
CA PRO A 211 4.90 3.13 4.40
C PRO A 211 3.38 3.09 4.49
N GLU A 212 2.74 2.39 3.56
CA GLU A 212 1.36 1.92 3.63
C GLU A 212 1.36 0.42 3.92
N CYS A 213 0.98 0.03 5.13
CA CYS A 213 1.03 -1.35 5.60
C CYS A 213 -0.15 -2.16 5.06
N GLU A 214 0.03 -2.87 3.95
CA GLU A 214 -0.99 -3.76 3.39
C GLU A 214 -1.09 -5.05 4.20
N CYS A 215 -2.28 -5.30 4.75
CA CYS A 215 -2.62 -6.43 5.61
C CYS A 215 -3.69 -7.30 4.94
N PHE A 216 -3.33 -8.54 4.59
CA PHE A 216 -4.18 -9.47 3.84
C PHE A 216 -4.99 -10.43 4.74
N ASP A 217 -4.62 -10.55 6.01
CA ASP A 217 -5.34 -11.33 7.01
C ASP A 217 -5.26 -10.73 8.41
N THR A 218 -6.01 -11.31 9.35
CA THR A 218 -6.11 -10.82 10.73
C THR A 218 -4.79 -10.92 11.49
N GLY A 219 -3.98 -11.94 11.22
CA GLY A 219 -2.66 -12.13 11.86
C GLY A 219 -1.67 -11.06 11.41
N ILE A 220 -1.74 -10.65 10.14
CA ILE A 220 -0.91 -9.56 9.62
C ILE A 220 -1.32 -8.23 10.27
N VAL A 221 -2.63 -7.93 10.41
CA VAL A 221 -3.11 -6.72 11.14
C VAL A 221 -2.55 -6.69 12.55
N ARG A 222 -2.64 -7.81 13.27
CA ARG A 222 -2.11 -7.93 14.64
C ARG A 222 -0.60 -7.74 14.70
N SER A 223 0.14 -8.19 13.68
CA SER A 223 1.60 -8.05 13.61
C SER A 223 2.07 -6.59 13.56
N ILE A 224 1.25 -5.67 13.07
CA ILE A 224 1.56 -4.23 13.03
C ILE A 224 1.81 -3.68 14.45
N LYS A 225 0.97 -4.05 15.43
CA LYS A 225 1.21 -3.68 16.85
C LYS A 225 2.53 -4.23 17.39
N MET A 226 2.93 -5.44 16.95
CA MET A 226 4.19 -6.02 17.35
C MET A 226 5.36 -5.27 16.73
N PHE A 227 5.28 -4.87 15.46
CA PHE A 227 6.30 -4.06 14.79
C PHE A 227 6.45 -2.68 15.45
N GLU A 228 5.35 -2.05 15.83
CA GLU A 228 5.37 -0.82 16.63
C GLU A 228 6.04 -1.04 18.00
N SER A 229 5.65 -2.11 18.71
CA SER A 229 6.15 -2.39 20.07
C SER A 229 7.66 -2.64 20.14
N VAL A 230 8.26 -3.12 19.05
CA VAL A 230 9.71 -3.33 18.94
C VAL A 230 10.44 -2.16 18.26
N GLY A 231 9.71 -1.09 17.93
CA GLY A 231 10.27 0.14 17.35
C GLY A 231 10.63 0.05 15.87
N LEU A 232 10.03 -0.90 15.13
CA LEU A 232 10.17 -0.98 13.66
C LEU A 232 9.30 0.04 12.93
N MET A 233 8.20 0.45 13.55
CA MET A 233 7.25 1.45 13.01
C MET A 233 6.89 2.46 14.09
N GLU A 234 6.56 3.68 13.65
CA GLU A 234 6.11 4.79 14.53
C GLU A 234 4.78 5.37 14.02
N GLN A 235 3.96 5.84 14.95
CA GLN A 235 2.69 6.51 14.63
C GLN A 235 2.91 7.90 13.97
N PRO A 236 2.00 8.33 13.10
CA PRO A 236 0.85 7.59 12.61
C PRO A 236 1.26 6.45 11.66
N ILE A 237 0.77 5.25 11.89
CA ILE A 237 0.93 4.13 10.97
C ILE A 237 -0.21 4.19 9.95
N ASN A 238 0.09 4.03 8.66
CA ASN A 238 -0.91 3.90 7.61
C ASN A 238 -1.13 2.41 7.35
N LEU A 239 -2.32 1.92 7.63
CA LEU A 239 -2.69 0.51 7.52
C LEU A 239 -3.79 0.33 6.47
N SER A 240 -3.59 -0.62 5.57
CA SER A 240 -4.58 -0.98 4.53
C SER A 240 -5.10 -2.39 4.78
N LEU A 241 -6.41 -2.48 5.05
CA LEU A 241 -7.13 -3.76 5.13
C LEU A 241 -7.42 -4.23 3.71
N VAL A 242 -6.63 -5.17 3.20
CA VAL A 242 -6.81 -5.74 1.86
C VAL A 242 -7.79 -6.90 1.93
N MET A 243 -9.03 -6.63 1.59
CA MET A 243 -10.15 -7.56 1.71
C MET A 243 -10.59 -8.07 0.32
N GLY A 244 -10.80 -9.38 0.20
CA GLY A 244 -11.27 -10.00 -1.04
C GLY A 244 -10.19 -10.68 -1.88
N VAL A 245 -8.91 -10.59 -1.50
CA VAL A 245 -7.88 -11.48 -2.06
C VAL A 245 -8.26 -12.92 -1.74
N ALA A 246 -8.18 -13.82 -2.73
CA ALA A 246 -8.83 -15.13 -2.70
C ALA A 246 -8.46 -16.02 -1.51
N SER A 247 -7.30 -15.84 -0.91
CA SER A 247 -6.82 -16.61 0.25
C SER A 247 -6.55 -15.74 1.49
N GLY A 248 -6.90 -14.46 1.41
CA GLY A 248 -6.83 -13.51 2.52
C GLY A 248 -8.18 -13.31 3.22
N MET A 249 -8.37 -12.15 3.83
CA MET A 249 -9.63 -11.76 4.46
C MET A 249 -10.76 -11.68 3.43
N PRO A 250 -11.97 -12.16 3.77
CA PRO A 250 -13.12 -11.98 2.90
C PRO A 250 -13.51 -10.50 2.80
N CYS A 251 -14.02 -10.08 1.64
CA CYS A 251 -14.59 -8.75 1.47
C CYS A 251 -16.00 -8.72 2.13
N LYS A 252 -16.03 -8.46 3.44
CA LYS A 252 -17.25 -8.43 4.27
C LYS A 252 -17.22 -7.25 5.24
N PRO A 253 -18.24 -6.38 5.23
CA PRO A 253 -18.29 -5.19 6.08
C PRO A 253 -18.14 -5.48 7.58
N GLU A 254 -18.66 -6.60 8.06
CA GLU A 254 -18.69 -6.98 9.48
C GLU A 254 -17.29 -7.25 10.06
N TRP A 255 -16.32 -7.57 9.21
CA TRP A 255 -14.96 -7.85 9.66
C TRP A 255 -14.21 -6.57 10.03
N ILE A 256 -14.58 -5.42 9.49
CA ILE A 256 -13.86 -4.17 9.73
C ILE A 256 -13.89 -3.79 11.20
N GLU A 257 -15.03 -3.96 11.89
CA GLU A 257 -15.16 -3.63 13.32
C GLU A 257 -14.20 -4.47 14.18
N LEU A 258 -14.12 -5.78 13.92
CA LEU A 258 -13.22 -6.69 14.61
C LEU A 258 -11.74 -6.34 14.36
N LEU A 259 -11.41 -5.97 13.14
CA LEU A 259 -10.04 -5.59 12.77
C LEU A 259 -9.61 -4.27 13.40
N LYS A 260 -10.55 -3.33 13.61
CA LYS A 260 -10.29 -2.07 14.32
C LYS A 260 -9.85 -2.28 15.77
N GLU A 261 -10.34 -3.32 16.45
CA GLU A 261 -9.93 -3.64 17.82
C GLU A 261 -8.43 -3.97 17.92
N GLU A 262 -7.84 -4.43 16.82
CA GLU A 262 -6.40 -4.70 16.72
C GLU A 262 -5.56 -3.45 16.38
N MET A 263 -6.17 -2.29 16.10
CA MET A 263 -5.46 -1.04 15.76
C MET A 263 -5.31 -0.14 16.98
N ASN A 264 -4.30 0.74 16.94
CA ASN A 264 -4.17 1.83 17.91
C ASN A 264 -4.97 3.05 17.43
N GLU A 265 -5.41 3.90 18.34
CA GLU A 265 -6.22 5.11 18.04
C GLU A 265 -5.52 6.08 17.06
N ALA A 266 -4.19 6.15 17.09
CA ALA A 266 -3.41 6.99 16.19
C ALA A 266 -3.18 6.39 14.80
N THR A 267 -3.56 5.13 14.57
CA THR A 267 -3.41 4.44 13.27
C THR A 267 -4.39 5.03 12.26
N GLN A 268 -3.86 5.51 11.14
CA GLN A 268 -4.66 5.85 9.97
C GLN A 268 -4.91 4.56 9.19
N TRP A 269 -6.14 4.29 8.82
CA TRP A 269 -6.47 3.04 8.16
C TRP A 269 -7.44 3.23 7.01
N GLN A 270 -7.24 2.42 5.97
CA GLN A 270 -8.15 2.35 4.83
C GLN A 270 -8.57 0.91 4.54
N VAL A 271 -9.62 0.79 3.75
CA VAL A 271 -10.04 -0.49 3.16
C VAL A 271 -9.74 -0.49 1.67
N ILE A 272 -9.12 -1.58 1.23
CA ILE A 272 -8.98 -1.99 -0.16
C ILE A 272 -9.93 -3.17 -0.36
N ALA A 273 -10.97 -2.97 -1.19
CA ALA A 273 -12.00 -3.98 -1.41
C ALA A 273 -11.88 -4.56 -2.82
N ILE A 274 -11.48 -5.83 -2.91
CA ILE A 274 -11.22 -6.53 -4.18
C ILE A 274 -12.36 -7.48 -4.49
N GLY A 275 -12.98 -7.35 -5.66
CA GLY A 275 -14.04 -8.26 -6.08
C GLY A 275 -15.12 -7.63 -6.93
N ARG A 276 -16.32 -8.19 -6.80
CA ARG A 276 -17.52 -7.70 -7.48
C ARG A 276 -18.26 -6.65 -6.64
N GLU A 277 -19.18 -5.96 -7.29
CA GLU A 277 -19.94 -4.82 -6.77
C GLU A 277 -20.70 -5.15 -5.47
N ASP A 278 -21.25 -6.34 -5.37
CA ASP A 278 -22.06 -6.79 -4.24
C ASP A 278 -21.28 -6.95 -2.93
N ALA A 279 -19.96 -7.12 -3.02
CA ALA A 279 -19.06 -7.20 -1.88
C ALA A 279 -18.27 -5.89 -1.67
N THR A 280 -17.74 -5.29 -2.75
CA THR A 280 -16.80 -4.17 -2.66
C THR A 280 -17.46 -2.89 -2.13
N TRP A 281 -18.56 -2.46 -2.72
CA TRP A 281 -19.20 -1.20 -2.39
C TRP A 281 -19.79 -1.14 -0.97
N PRO A 282 -20.49 -2.18 -0.47
CA PRO A 282 -20.92 -2.20 0.94
C PRO A 282 -19.74 -2.16 1.93
N THR A 283 -18.62 -2.82 1.58
CA THR A 283 -17.42 -2.84 2.43
C THR A 283 -16.75 -1.46 2.47
N LEU A 284 -16.62 -0.76 1.34
CA LEU A 284 -16.09 0.60 1.27
C LEU A 284 -16.99 1.61 1.99
N ARG A 285 -18.32 1.49 1.85
CA ARG A 285 -19.29 2.29 2.61
C ARG A 285 -19.06 2.12 4.11
N ARG A 286 -18.97 0.86 4.57
CA ARG A 286 -18.76 0.56 5.99
C ARG A 286 -17.44 1.12 6.52
N ALA A 287 -16.38 1.07 5.72
CA ALA A 287 -15.11 1.70 6.08
C ALA A 287 -15.27 3.21 6.33
N ALA A 288 -15.93 3.91 5.40
CA ALA A 288 -16.21 5.33 5.54
C ALA A 288 -17.08 5.65 6.77
N GLU A 289 -18.13 4.87 7.05
CA GLU A 289 -19.00 5.00 8.23
C GLU A 289 -18.21 4.84 9.55
N LEU A 290 -17.25 3.93 9.58
CA LEU A 290 -16.45 3.63 10.77
C LEU A 290 -15.25 4.56 10.98
N GLY A 291 -15.11 5.61 10.16
CA GLY A 291 -14.04 6.60 10.28
C GLY A 291 -12.78 6.26 9.48
N GLY A 292 -12.78 5.20 8.67
CA GLY A 292 -11.66 4.83 7.83
C GLY A 292 -11.57 5.63 6.52
N HIS A 293 -10.48 5.40 5.81
CA HIS A 293 -10.22 5.85 4.45
C HIS A 293 -10.58 4.75 3.46
N VAL A 294 -10.62 5.07 2.17
CA VAL A 294 -11.14 4.15 1.15
C VAL A 294 -10.30 4.16 -0.12
N ARG A 295 -10.16 2.98 -0.72
CA ARG A 295 -9.47 2.80 -2.00
C ARG A 295 -10.34 2.00 -2.97
N THR A 296 -10.39 2.43 -4.22
CA THR A 296 -10.94 1.70 -5.36
C THR A 296 -10.21 2.06 -6.65
N GLY A 297 -10.43 1.32 -7.71
CA GLY A 297 -9.85 1.54 -9.02
C GLY A 297 -9.83 0.27 -9.86
N LEU A 298 -9.35 0.36 -11.10
CA LEU A 298 -9.32 -0.77 -12.04
C LEU A 298 -8.39 -1.93 -11.60
N GLU A 299 -7.53 -1.69 -10.61
CA GLU A 299 -6.80 -2.76 -9.93
C GLU A 299 -7.70 -3.62 -9.05
N ASP A 300 -8.65 -2.99 -8.34
CA ASP A 300 -9.42 -3.61 -7.25
C ASP A 300 -10.78 -4.15 -7.73
N THR A 301 -11.45 -3.41 -8.62
CA THR A 301 -12.74 -3.81 -9.21
C THR A 301 -12.95 -3.20 -10.59
N PHE A 302 -13.73 -3.89 -11.42
CA PHE A 302 -14.19 -3.40 -12.72
C PHE A 302 -15.66 -2.98 -12.72
N TYR A 303 -16.33 -3.02 -11.57
CA TYR A 303 -17.77 -2.88 -11.51
C TYR A 303 -18.21 -1.67 -10.69
N LEU A 304 -19.11 -0.88 -11.25
CA LEU A 304 -19.83 0.19 -10.57
C LEU A 304 -20.82 -0.39 -9.54
N PRO A 305 -21.36 0.43 -8.62
CA PRO A 305 -22.35 -0.05 -7.65
C PRO A 305 -23.60 -0.72 -8.26
N ASN A 306 -23.96 -0.35 -9.48
CA ASN A 306 -25.09 -0.92 -10.21
C ASN A 306 -24.75 -2.21 -10.99
N GLY A 307 -23.51 -2.71 -10.90
CA GLY A 307 -23.04 -3.91 -11.58
C GLY A 307 -22.55 -3.69 -13.03
N GLU A 308 -22.66 -2.48 -13.55
CA GLU A 308 -22.08 -2.14 -14.86
C GLU A 308 -20.56 -2.08 -14.80
N ARG A 309 -19.90 -2.27 -15.94
CA ARG A 309 -18.45 -2.10 -16.02
C ARG A 309 -18.09 -0.63 -16.01
N ALA A 310 -17.12 -0.29 -15.19
CA ALA A 310 -16.49 1.02 -15.21
C ALA A 310 -15.62 1.19 -16.48
N ASN A 311 -15.58 2.40 -16.99
CA ASN A 311 -14.75 2.78 -18.15
C ASN A 311 -13.38 3.29 -17.71
N SER A 312 -13.24 3.80 -16.48
CA SER A 312 -11.97 4.30 -15.95
C SER A 312 -11.94 4.23 -14.42
N SER A 313 -10.74 4.39 -13.84
CA SER A 313 -10.59 4.58 -12.39
C SER A 313 -11.30 5.85 -11.92
N GLY A 314 -11.30 6.92 -12.71
CA GLY A 314 -12.03 8.16 -12.41
C GLY A 314 -13.52 7.92 -12.16
N GLN A 315 -14.17 7.12 -13.01
CA GLN A 315 -15.59 6.78 -12.83
C GLN A 315 -15.86 5.97 -11.53
N LEU A 316 -14.95 5.08 -11.15
CA LEU A 316 -15.01 4.37 -9.86
C LEU A 316 -14.88 5.34 -8.69
N ILE A 317 -13.93 6.27 -8.76
CA ILE A 317 -13.70 7.31 -7.75
C ILE A 317 -14.90 8.23 -7.60
N GLU A 318 -15.54 8.68 -8.69
CA GLU A 318 -16.78 9.47 -8.62
C GLU A 318 -17.87 8.78 -7.79
N ASN A 319 -18.04 7.47 -7.99
CA ASN A 319 -19.04 6.69 -7.22
C ASN A 319 -18.62 6.53 -5.76
N LEU A 320 -17.32 6.34 -5.50
CA LEU A 320 -16.80 6.24 -4.13
C LEU A 320 -16.96 7.56 -3.37
N VAL A 321 -16.68 8.69 -4.02
CA VAL A 321 -16.89 10.04 -3.45
C VAL A 321 -18.35 10.30 -3.12
N LYS A 322 -19.29 9.86 -3.98
CA LYS A 322 -20.73 9.93 -3.66
C LYS A 322 -21.06 9.16 -2.38
N ILE A 323 -20.53 7.94 -2.23
CA ILE A 323 -20.73 7.13 -1.02
C ILE A 323 -20.11 7.82 0.21
N VAL A 324 -18.93 8.40 0.10
CA VAL A 324 -18.28 9.15 1.19
C VAL A 324 -19.18 10.32 1.65
N ARG A 325 -19.77 11.06 0.72
CA ARG A 325 -20.69 12.16 1.04
C ARG A 325 -22.03 11.69 1.61
N GLU A 326 -22.56 10.58 1.12
CA GLU A 326 -23.79 9.98 1.64
C GLU A 326 -23.67 9.54 3.11
N VAL A 327 -22.50 9.15 3.56
CA VAL A 327 -22.24 8.84 4.98
C VAL A 327 -21.90 10.08 5.83
N GLY A 328 -22.02 11.28 5.25
CA GLY A 328 -21.83 12.55 5.95
C GLY A 328 -20.39 13.00 6.11
N ARG A 329 -19.45 12.43 5.31
CA ARG A 329 -18.02 12.80 5.31
C ARG A 329 -17.63 13.44 3.98
N GLU A 330 -16.45 14.07 3.93
CA GLU A 330 -15.94 14.70 2.71
C GLU A 330 -14.58 14.12 2.30
N PRO A 331 -14.30 13.99 1.00
CA PRO A 331 -12.96 13.65 0.53
C PRO A 331 -11.91 14.64 1.03
N ALA A 332 -10.77 14.13 1.42
CA ALA A 332 -9.62 14.94 1.78
C ALA A 332 -8.95 15.49 0.51
N THR A 333 -8.57 16.76 0.54
CA THR A 333 -7.67 17.31 -0.48
C THR A 333 -6.27 16.70 -0.36
N PRO A 334 -5.41 16.79 -1.37
CA PRO A 334 -4.02 16.33 -1.26
C PRO A 334 -3.26 16.96 -0.09
N GLU A 335 -3.50 18.23 0.23
CA GLU A 335 -2.88 18.90 1.37
C GLU A 335 -3.38 18.32 2.71
N GLU A 336 -4.70 18.17 2.86
CA GLU A 336 -5.30 17.52 4.03
C GLU A 336 -4.80 16.08 4.17
N THR A 337 -4.64 15.36 3.06
CA THR A 337 -4.12 13.98 3.02
C THR A 337 -2.70 13.90 3.55
N ARG A 338 -1.81 14.84 3.18
CA ARG A 338 -0.45 14.90 3.73
C ARG A 338 -0.46 15.03 5.25
N ILE A 339 -1.35 15.87 5.78
CA ILE A 339 -1.49 16.05 7.24
C ILE A 339 -2.02 14.77 7.89
N ILE A 340 -3.07 14.17 7.34
CA ILE A 340 -3.71 12.95 7.86
C ILE A 340 -2.71 11.80 7.91
N LEU A 341 -2.03 11.53 6.80
CA LEU A 341 -1.13 10.40 6.67
C LEU A 341 0.26 10.65 7.25
N GLY A 342 0.58 11.91 7.61
CA GLY A 342 1.91 12.30 8.10
C GLY A 342 2.98 12.14 7.01
N THR A 343 2.66 12.49 5.76
CA THR A 343 3.63 12.60 4.66
C THR A 343 4.16 14.03 4.57
N LYS A 344 5.20 14.21 3.77
CA LYS A 344 5.70 15.57 3.42
C LYS A 344 4.96 16.15 2.25
#